data_022af43b9dbf621d2303197b1744e6ec
#
_entry.id   022af43b9dbf621d2303197b1744e6ec
#
_cell.length_a   1.000
_cell.length_b   1.000
_cell.length_c   1.000
_cell.angle_alpha   90.00
_cell.angle_beta   90.00
_cell.angle_gamma   90.00
#
_symmetry.space_group_name_H-M   'P 1'
#
loop_
_entity.id
_entity.type
_entity.pdbx_description
1 polymer ?
#
loop_
_entity_poly.entity_id
_entity_poly.type
_entity_poly.pdbx_seq_one_letter_code
_entity_poly.pdbx_strand_id
1 'polypeptide(L)'
;MPKITELTFFSEGLKLKGLLYEPDDLKPGEKRATVVCCHGYTGMKDVYLLPVPERLALHGYVAFAFDHRGFGKSDGVRARLIPPEQVEDIRNAITFVSTLPSVDTDRIALYGTSFGGGNVIAATATDDRVQCVVSVVPVGNGERWMKSLRKHWEWLKFQDVLAEDRRQRVLTGESRRVDVTELMPGDPHSRQVIQEKVKAAETYTQGYPLENAEATIRWRPEDFVQAVAPRPILFMHTECDGLVPIDECYALYAKAQEPKKLITIPNADHYDVYQFVNPDVFEKVIAETIAWYDMHLKTKVKRIAEVA
;
A
#
# COMPACT_ATOMS: atom_id res chain seq x y z
N MET A 1 -19.64 13.35 11.33
CA MET A 1 -18.96 12.24 10.62
C MET A 1 -18.36 12.78 9.33
N PRO A 2 -17.22 12.29 8.86
CA PRO A 2 -16.61 12.77 7.62
C PRO A 2 -17.57 12.68 6.44
N LYS A 3 -17.48 13.64 5.52
CA LYS A 3 -18.16 13.56 4.25
C LYS A 3 -17.41 12.62 3.33
N ILE A 4 -18.11 11.63 2.75
CA ILE A 4 -17.55 10.63 1.85
C ILE A 4 -18.08 10.88 0.43
N THR A 5 -17.14 10.95 -0.53
CA THR A 5 -17.48 11.16 -1.95
C THR A 5 -16.79 10.13 -2.82
N GLU A 6 -17.54 9.37 -3.61
CA GLU A 6 -16.97 8.47 -4.62
C GLU A 6 -16.46 9.30 -5.79
N LEU A 7 -15.21 9.10 -6.16
CA LEU A 7 -14.54 9.81 -7.23
C LEU A 7 -13.92 8.83 -8.24
N THR A 8 -13.73 9.35 -9.45
CA THR A 8 -13.07 8.62 -10.53
C THR A 8 -11.97 9.49 -11.11
N PHE A 9 -10.80 8.90 -11.30
CA PHE A 9 -9.68 9.54 -11.98
C PHE A 9 -9.09 8.60 -13.04
N PHE A 10 -8.21 9.13 -13.87
CA PHE A 10 -7.56 8.36 -14.93
C PHE A 10 -6.10 8.10 -14.57
N SER A 11 -5.68 6.85 -14.76
CA SER A 11 -4.27 6.46 -14.73
C SER A 11 -3.97 5.75 -16.05
N GLU A 12 -3.13 6.35 -16.89
CA GLU A 12 -2.75 5.84 -18.22
C GLU A 12 -3.95 5.35 -19.06
N GLY A 13 -5.04 6.14 -19.05
CA GLY A 13 -6.26 5.86 -19.80
C GLY A 13 -7.26 4.92 -19.11
N LEU A 14 -6.91 4.29 -18.00
CA LEU A 14 -7.80 3.47 -17.19
C LEU A 14 -8.56 4.31 -16.16
N LYS A 15 -9.85 4.04 -15.95
CA LYS A 15 -10.65 4.70 -14.90
C LYS A 15 -10.42 3.99 -13.58
N LEU A 16 -9.84 4.68 -12.61
CA LEU A 16 -9.66 4.19 -11.26
C LEU A 16 -10.71 4.79 -10.31
N LYS A 17 -11.17 3.97 -9.37
CA LYS A 17 -12.23 4.31 -8.42
C LYS A 17 -11.67 4.53 -7.03
N GLY A 18 -12.07 5.63 -6.39
CA GLY A 18 -11.66 5.95 -5.05
C GLY A 18 -12.76 6.63 -4.23
N LEU A 19 -12.51 6.71 -2.93
CA LEU A 19 -13.35 7.40 -1.95
C LEU A 19 -12.53 8.51 -1.30
N LEU A 20 -13.06 9.73 -1.40
CA LEU A 20 -12.54 10.90 -0.71
C LEU A 20 -13.29 11.07 0.62
N TYR A 21 -12.52 11.18 1.68
CA TYR A 21 -13.02 11.49 3.03
C TYR A 21 -12.60 12.90 3.39
N GLU A 22 -13.57 13.77 3.62
CA GLU A 22 -13.34 15.15 4.05
C GLU A 22 -13.82 15.33 5.49
N PRO A 23 -13.03 16.02 6.34
CA PRO A 23 -13.45 16.35 7.71
C PRO A 23 -14.79 17.10 7.73
N ASP A 24 -15.64 16.81 8.72
CA ASP A 24 -16.94 17.48 8.85
C ASP A 24 -16.84 18.95 9.29
N ASP A 25 -15.70 19.36 9.83
CA ASP A 25 -15.39 20.73 10.21
C ASP A 25 -14.68 21.54 9.09
N LEU A 26 -14.49 20.94 7.91
CA LEU A 26 -13.84 21.62 6.78
C LEU A 26 -14.70 22.80 6.28
N LYS A 27 -14.12 23.99 6.29
CA LYS A 27 -14.78 25.21 5.88
C LYS A 27 -14.66 25.44 4.36
N PRO A 28 -15.64 26.12 3.74
CA PRO A 28 -15.52 26.50 2.32
C PRO A 28 -14.22 27.28 2.04
N GLY A 29 -13.46 26.81 1.04
CA GLY A 29 -12.16 27.41 0.66
C GLY A 29 -10.99 27.01 1.55
N GLU A 30 -11.21 26.26 2.63
CA GLU A 30 -10.13 25.71 3.46
C GLU A 30 -9.47 24.52 2.77
N LYS A 31 -8.13 24.43 2.93
CA LYS A 31 -7.33 23.32 2.45
C LYS A 31 -6.67 22.59 3.61
N ARG A 32 -6.70 21.27 3.57
CA ARG A 32 -6.13 20.40 4.61
C ARG A 32 -5.00 19.54 4.07
N ALA A 33 -4.09 19.15 4.97
CA ALA A 33 -3.12 18.11 4.68
C ALA A 33 -3.85 16.83 4.24
N THR A 34 -3.30 16.17 3.22
CA THR A 34 -4.02 15.08 2.53
C THR A 34 -3.20 13.81 2.53
N VAL A 35 -3.84 12.68 2.81
CA VAL A 35 -3.23 11.35 2.82
C VAL A 35 -3.85 10.49 1.72
N VAL A 36 -3.00 9.97 0.81
CA VAL A 36 -3.40 8.96 -0.16
C VAL A 36 -3.11 7.57 0.41
N CYS A 37 -4.14 6.72 0.51
CA CYS A 37 -4.08 5.40 1.13
C CYS A 37 -4.05 4.30 0.07
N CYS A 38 -3.08 3.38 0.17
CA CYS A 38 -2.78 2.33 -0.79
C CYS A 38 -2.88 0.94 -0.18
N HIS A 39 -3.67 0.05 -0.81
CA HIS A 39 -3.88 -1.33 -0.38
C HIS A 39 -2.73 -2.28 -0.76
N GLY A 40 -2.74 -3.47 -0.14
CA GLY A 40 -1.74 -4.52 -0.36
C GLY A 40 -1.99 -5.39 -1.61
N TYR A 41 -1.40 -6.61 -1.60
CA TYR A 41 -1.25 -7.49 -2.75
C TYR A 41 -2.57 -7.93 -3.40
N THR A 42 -3.56 -8.27 -2.59
CA THR A 42 -4.84 -8.80 -3.10
C THR A 42 -5.82 -7.74 -3.57
N GLY A 43 -5.47 -6.46 -3.39
CA GLY A 43 -6.30 -5.34 -3.81
C GLY A 43 -7.51 -5.09 -2.90
N MET A 44 -8.41 -4.23 -3.32
CA MET A 44 -9.69 -3.87 -2.70
C MET A 44 -9.57 -2.96 -1.48
N LYS A 45 -9.72 -1.65 -1.74
CA LYS A 45 -9.83 -0.64 -0.68
C LYS A 45 -10.93 -0.97 0.33
N ASP A 46 -12.07 -1.50 -0.17
CA ASP A 46 -13.27 -1.77 0.63
C ASP A 46 -13.04 -2.83 1.73
N VAL A 47 -12.06 -3.72 1.55
CA VAL A 47 -11.69 -4.73 2.55
C VAL A 47 -10.64 -4.22 3.51
N TYR A 48 -9.59 -3.59 2.99
CA TYR A 48 -8.39 -3.33 3.79
C TYR A 48 -8.24 -1.90 4.30
N LEU A 49 -8.76 -0.91 3.53
CA LEU A 49 -8.38 0.48 3.78
C LEU A 49 -9.47 1.34 4.43
N LEU A 50 -10.76 1.06 4.22
CA LEU A 50 -11.80 2.05 4.55
C LEU A 50 -11.80 2.61 5.98
N PRO A 51 -11.46 1.84 7.03
CA PRO A 51 -11.35 2.41 8.38
C PRO A 51 -10.22 3.45 8.51
N VAL A 52 -9.15 3.34 7.69
CA VAL A 52 -7.98 4.25 7.77
C VAL A 52 -8.34 5.68 7.34
N PRO A 53 -8.87 5.93 6.12
CA PRO A 53 -9.23 7.29 5.70
C PRO A 53 -10.32 7.90 6.57
N GLU A 54 -11.24 7.12 7.12
CA GLU A 54 -12.23 7.60 8.07
C GLU A 54 -11.57 8.15 9.35
N ARG A 55 -10.65 7.37 9.96
CA ARG A 55 -9.90 7.81 11.15
C ARG A 55 -9.06 9.05 10.87
N LEU A 56 -8.40 9.11 9.73
CA LEU A 56 -7.63 10.30 9.32
C LEU A 56 -8.53 11.53 9.17
N ALA A 57 -9.71 11.39 8.56
CA ALA A 57 -10.65 12.50 8.40
C ALA A 57 -11.23 12.98 9.72
N LEU A 58 -11.51 12.08 10.67
CA LEU A 58 -11.91 12.45 12.05
C LEU A 58 -10.82 13.26 12.78
N HIS A 59 -9.56 13.17 12.36
CA HIS A 59 -8.44 13.94 12.92
C HIS A 59 -8.04 15.14 12.06
N GLY A 60 -8.90 15.53 11.12
CA GLY A 60 -8.76 16.77 10.36
C GLY A 60 -7.92 16.66 9.08
N TYR A 61 -7.57 15.47 8.62
CA TYR A 61 -6.94 15.24 7.32
C TYR A 61 -7.99 15.02 6.23
N VAL A 62 -7.72 15.47 5.02
CA VAL A 62 -8.39 14.91 3.85
C VAL A 62 -7.72 13.57 3.54
N ALA A 63 -8.49 12.53 3.27
CA ALA A 63 -7.94 11.22 2.98
C ALA A 63 -8.58 10.62 1.72
N PHE A 64 -7.78 10.00 0.88
CA PHE A 64 -8.22 9.38 -0.37
C PHE A 64 -7.75 7.94 -0.45
N ALA A 65 -8.68 7.00 -0.53
CA ALA A 65 -8.39 5.58 -0.74
C ALA A 65 -8.94 5.15 -2.10
N PHE A 66 -8.16 4.41 -2.88
CA PHE A 66 -8.55 3.98 -4.22
C PHE A 66 -8.18 2.51 -4.47
N ASP A 67 -8.82 1.90 -5.46
CA ASP A 67 -8.42 0.60 -5.99
C ASP A 67 -7.41 0.81 -7.13
N HIS A 68 -6.27 0.13 -7.07
CA HIS A 68 -5.33 0.07 -8.18
C HIS A 68 -5.96 -0.57 -9.42
N ARG A 69 -5.38 -0.32 -10.60
CA ARG A 69 -5.79 -0.95 -11.85
C ARG A 69 -5.95 -2.47 -11.71
N GLY A 70 -7.03 -3.01 -12.28
CA GLY A 70 -7.34 -4.43 -12.24
C GLY A 70 -7.97 -4.93 -10.94
N PHE A 71 -8.12 -4.07 -9.92
CA PHE A 71 -8.68 -4.44 -8.61
C PHE A 71 -9.95 -3.66 -8.26
N GLY A 72 -10.72 -4.21 -7.31
CA GLY A 72 -11.94 -3.59 -6.82
C GLY A 72 -12.87 -3.16 -7.96
N LYS A 73 -13.24 -1.88 -7.96
CA LYS A 73 -14.10 -1.25 -8.96
C LYS A 73 -13.33 -0.52 -10.08
N SER A 74 -11.99 -0.59 -10.08
CA SER A 74 -11.13 0.06 -11.09
C SER A 74 -11.03 -0.76 -12.37
N ASP A 75 -10.83 -0.07 -13.50
CA ASP A 75 -10.57 -0.67 -14.81
C ASP A 75 -9.20 -1.39 -14.83
N GLY A 76 -8.95 -2.14 -15.88
CA GLY A 76 -7.71 -2.87 -16.13
C GLY A 76 -7.90 -4.38 -16.15
N VAL A 77 -6.83 -5.11 -16.46
CA VAL A 77 -6.84 -6.57 -16.47
C VAL A 77 -7.04 -7.09 -15.05
N ARG A 78 -8.16 -7.82 -14.86
CA ARG A 78 -8.59 -8.25 -13.53
C ARG A 78 -7.53 -9.05 -12.76
N ALA A 79 -7.27 -8.64 -11.51
CA ALA A 79 -6.29 -9.20 -10.59
C ALA A 79 -4.84 -9.22 -11.12
N ARG A 80 -4.53 -8.47 -12.18
CA ARG A 80 -3.17 -8.30 -12.66
C ARG A 80 -2.44 -7.26 -11.80
N LEU A 81 -1.29 -7.67 -11.26
CA LEU A 81 -0.46 -6.86 -10.38
C LEU A 81 0.95 -6.72 -10.96
N ILE A 82 1.28 -5.55 -11.44
CA ILE A 82 2.62 -5.18 -11.87
C ILE A 82 3.06 -3.97 -11.02
N PRO A 83 4.04 -4.12 -10.13
CA PRO A 83 4.35 -3.09 -9.12
C PRO A 83 4.66 -1.71 -9.69
N PRO A 84 5.45 -1.54 -10.77
CA PRO A 84 5.67 -0.22 -11.37
C PRO A 84 4.38 0.44 -11.86
N GLU A 85 3.41 -0.33 -12.39
CA GLU A 85 2.10 0.19 -12.81
C GLU A 85 1.28 0.68 -11.60
N GLN A 86 1.36 -0.02 -10.45
CA GLN A 86 0.72 0.43 -9.22
C GLN A 86 1.37 1.69 -8.63
N VAL A 87 2.69 1.82 -8.75
CA VAL A 87 3.38 3.06 -8.36
C VAL A 87 2.92 4.23 -9.24
N GLU A 88 2.73 4.01 -10.55
CA GLU A 88 2.18 5.03 -11.43
C GLU A 88 0.73 5.38 -11.09
N ASP A 89 -0.09 4.41 -10.68
CA ASP A 89 -1.45 4.68 -10.15
C ASP A 89 -1.41 5.59 -8.92
N ILE A 90 -0.45 5.39 -8.00
CA ILE A 90 -0.26 6.25 -6.82
C ILE A 90 0.12 7.67 -7.25
N ARG A 91 1.06 7.84 -8.18
CA ARG A 91 1.48 9.15 -8.68
C ARG A 91 0.35 9.88 -9.39
N ASN A 92 -0.47 9.16 -10.15
CA ASN A 92 -1.67 9.71 -10.79
C ASN A 92 -2.76 10.05 -9.76
N ALA A 93 -2.91 9.25 -8.69
CA ALA A 93 -3.78 9.60 -7.57
C ALA A 93 -3.32 10.88 -6.85
N ILE A 94 -2.01 11.06 -6.62
CA ILE A 94 -1.43 12.30 -6.07
C ILE A 94 -1.77 13.49 -7.00
N THR A 95 -1.59 13.32 -8.30
CA THR A 95 -1.92 14.37 -9.29
C THR A 95 -3.41 14.70 -9.22
N PHE A 96 -4.28 13.70 -9.19
CA PHE A 96 -5.71 13.89 -9.11
C PHE A 96 -6.14 14.61 -7.83
N VAL A 97 -5.71 14.15 -6.66
CA VAL A 97 -6.09 14.83 -5.40
C VAL A 97 -5.57 16.26 -5.34
N SER A 98 -4.43 16.54 -5.96
CA SER A 98 -3.89 17.92 -6.05
C SER A 98 -4.78 18.90 -6.80
N THR A 99 -5.76 18.41 -7.59
CA THR A 99 -6.76 19.25 -8.28
C THR A 99 -7.98 19.56 -7.41
N LEU A 100 -8.14 18.87 -6.27
CA LEU A 100 -9.31 19.01 -5.42
C LEU A 100 -9.23 20.28 -4.56
N PRO A 101 -10.35 21.00 -4.37
CA PRO A 101 -10.34 22.29 -3.67
C PRO A 101 -9.99 22.19 -2.17
N SER A 102 -10.25 21.03 -1.55
CA SER A 102 -9.97 20.75 -0.13
C SER A 102 -8.54 20.36 0.16
N VAL A 103 -7.70 20.15 -0.86
CA VAL A 103 -6.35 19.61 -0.74
C VAL A 103 -5.30 20.71 -0.66
N ASP A 104 -4.44 20.64 0.37
CA ASP A 104 -3.22 21.43 0.45
C ASP A 104 -2.09 20.67 -0.25
N THR A 105 -1.70 21.15 -1.42
CA THR A 105 -0.71 20.50 -2.28
C THR A 105 0.72 20.50 -1.69
N ASP A 106 0.97 21.35 -0.71
CA ASP A 106 2.26 21.38 -0.01
C ASP A 106 2.33 20.40 1.17
N ARG A 107 1.21 19.70 1.46
CA ARG A 107 1.09 18.79 2.59
C ARG A 107 0.41 17.47 2.19
N ILE A 108 0.98 16.77 1.20
CA ILE A 108 0.51 15.45 0.76
C ILE A 108 1.38 14.37 1.41
N ALA A 109 0.74 13.34 1.94
CA ALA A 109 1.39 12.16 2.49
C ALA A 109 0.83 10.88 1.88
N LEU A 110 1.59 9.79 2.04
CA LEU A 110 1.17 8.45 1.65
C LEU A 110 1.04 7.53 2.86
N TYR A 111 0.04 6.67 2.82
CA TYR A 111 -0.15 5.54 3.73
C TYR A 111 -0.25 4.26 2.92
N GLY A 112 0.49 3.22 3.28
CA GLY A 112 0.40 1.93 2.60
C GLY A 112 0.54 0.76 3.54
N THR A 113 -0.22 -0.32 3.27
CA THR A 113 -0.16 -1.57 4.05
C THR A 113 0.37 -2.72 3.21
N SER A 114 1.16 -3.60 3.82
CA SER A 114 1.66 -4.83 3.20
C SER A 114 2.44 -4.50 1.89
N PHE A 115 2.06 -5.09 0.79
CA PHE A 115 2.63 -4.77 -0.52
C PHE A 115 2.49 -3.29 -0.89
N GLY A 116 1.35 -2.67 -0.53
CA GLY A 116 1.15 -1.23 -0.67
C GLY A 116 2.14 -0.40 0.17
N GLY A 117 2.60 -0.93 1.31
CA GLY A 117 3.67 -0.33 2.11
C GLY A 117 5.00 -0.21 1.34
N GLY A 118 5.35 -1.22 0.54
CA GLY A 118 6.48 -1.15 -0.39
C GLY A 118 6.25 -0.17 -1.53
N ASN A 119 5.05 -0.16 -2.11
CA ASN A 119 4.71 0.72 -3.23
C ASN A 119 4.74 2.21 -2.85
N VAL A 120 4.26 2.58 -1.64
CA VAL A 120 4.31 3.98 -1.20
C VAL A 120 5.74 4.47 -0.93
N ILE A 121 6.66 3.56 -0.58
CA ILE A 121 8.10 3.88 -0.48
C ILE A 121 8.64 4.28 -1.85
N ALA A 122 8.40 3.46 -2.88
CA ALA A 122 8.86 3.75 -4.23
C ALA A 122 8.18 4.99 -4.83
N ALA A 123 6.88 5.18 -4.59
CA ALA A 123 6.16 6.37 -5.01
C ALA A 123 6.71 7.64 -4.33
N THR A 124 6.99 7.58 -3.01
CA THR A 124 7.61 8.70 -2.30
C THR A 124 8.99 9.02 -2.84
N ALA A 125 9.81 8.01 -3.11
CA ALA A 125 11.16 8.20 -3.64
C ALA A 125 11.19 8.87 -5.02
N THR A 126 10.12 8.74 -5.80
CA THR A 126 10.03 9.20 -7.19
C THR A 126 9.04 10.35 -7.42
N ASP A 127 8.44 10.89 -6.36
CA ASP A 127 7.48 12.01 -6.44
C ASP A 127 7.72 13.01 -5.30
N ASP A 128 8.28 14.15 -5.62
CA ASP A 128 8.68 15.20 -4.66
C ASP A 128 7.50 15.93 -4.01
N ARG A 129 6.28 15.73 -4.48
CA ARG A 129 5.06 16.28 -3.87
C ARG A 129 4.73 15.59 -2.54
N VAL A 130 5.21 14.37 -2.34
CA VAL A 130 5.00 13.63 -1.09
C VAL A 130 5.92 14.18 -0.01
N GLN A 131 5.35 14.63 1.11
CA GLN A 131 6.07 15.25 2.20
C GLN A 131 6.33 14.29 3.38
N CYS A 132 5.55 13.20 3.48
CA CYS A 132 5.65 12.25 4.59
C CYS A 132 5.07 10.89 4.17
N VAL A 133 5.58 9.80 4.71
CA VAL A 133 5.07 8.46 4.40
C VAL A 133 4.98 7.57 5.65
N VAL A 134 3.93 6.76 5.69
CA VAL A 134 3.73 5.68 6.67
C VAL A 134 3.60 4.36 5.92
N SER A 135 4.44 3.40 6.29
CA SER A 135 4.53 2.07 5.69
C SER A 135 4.31 1.00 6.77
N VAL A 136 3.19 0.28 6.67
CA VAL A 136 2.74 -0.69 7.68
C VAL A 136 2.89 -2.11 7.14
N VAL A 137 3.54 -2.99 7.88
CA VAL A 137 3.87 -4.40 7.53
C VAL A 137 4.38 -4.55 6.09
N PRO A 138 5.38 -3.74 5.66
CA PRO A 138 5.77 -3.64 4.27
C PRO A 138 6.54 -4.83 3.74
N VAL A 139 6.35 -5.13 2.45
CA VAL A 139 7.28 -5.95 1.67
C VAL A 139 8.43 -5.07 1.17
N GLY A 140 9.67 -5.41 1.54
CA GLY A 140 10.89 -4.68 1.13
C GLY A 140 11.57 -5.27 -0.11
N ASN A 141 11.51 -6.61 -0.27
CA ASN A 141 12.10 -7.33 -1.39
C ASN A 141 11.19 -8.49 -1.80
N GLY A 142 10.61 -8.41 -2.96
CA GLY A 142 9.63 -9.38 -3.44
C GLY A 142 10.19 -10.80 -3.63
N GLU A 143 11.47 -10.95 -4.01
CA GLU A 143 12.11 -12.27 -4.10
C GLU A 143 12.27 -12.90 -2.72
N ARG A 144 12.84 -12.16 -1.77
CA ARG A 144 13.02 -12.61 -0.38
C ARG A 144 11.70 -12.99 0.25
N TRP A 145 10.68 -12.12 0.08
CA TRP A 145 9.33 -12.38 0.56
C TRP A 145 8.71 -13.64 -0.08
N MET A 146 8.65 -13.73 -1.42
CA MET A 146 8.07 -14.89 -2.10
C MET A 146 8.77 -16.22 -1.76
N LYS A 147 10.08 -16.15 -1.50
CA LYS A 147 10.89 -17.29 -1.09
C LYS A 147 10.61 -17.69 0.35
N SER A 148 10.40 -16.75 1.27
CA SER A 148 10.11 -17.03 2.68
C SER A 148 8.80 -17.79 2.88
N LEU A 149 7.84 -17.64 1.97
CA LEU A 149 6.55 -18.34 1.97
C LEU A 149 6.66 -19.83 1.59
N ARG A 150 7.84 -20.33 1.21
CA ARG A 150 8.03 -21.66 0.62
C ARG A 150 9.24 -22.35 1.21
N LYS A 151 9.16 -23.67 1.37
CA LYS A 151 10.37 -24.48 1.57
C LYS A 151 11.23 -24.42 0.31
N HIS A 152 12.54 -24.67 0.45
CA HIS A 152 13.47 -24.57 -0.67
C HIS A 152 13.06 -25.36 -1.92
N TRP A 153 12.61 -26.62 -1.74
CA TRP A 153 12.18 -27.45 -2.88
C TRP A 153 10.86 -26.95 -3.52
N GLU A 154 9.96 -26.35 -2.73
CA GLU A 154 8.73 -25.71 -3.23
C GLU A 154 9.07 -24.46 -4.02
N TRP A 155 10.04 -23.69 -3.56
CA TRP A 155 10.57 -22.55 -4.29
C TRP A 155 11.12 -22.94 -5.67
N LEU A 156 11.94 -24.00 -5.76
CA LEU A 156 12.46 -24.47 -7.03
C LEU A 156 11.33 -24.89 -8.00
N LYS A 157 10.36 -25.67 -7.50
CA LYS A 157 9.18 -26.02 -8.30
C LYS A 157 8.39 -24.80 -8.75
N PHE A 158 8.25 -23.80 -7.88
CA PHE A 158 7.53 -22.57 -8.22
C PHE A 158 8.24 -21.79 -9.33
N GLN A 159 9.57 -21.75 -9.31
CA GLN A 159 10.35 -21.15 -10.39
C GLN A 159 10.14 -21.86 -11.73
N ASP A 160 10.07 -23.20 -11.75
CA ASP A 160 9.76 -23.97 -12.96
C ASP A 160 8.35 -23.62 -13.49
N VAL A 161 7.37 -23.51 -12.58
CA VAL A 161 6.00 -23.09 -12.92
C VAL A 161 5.97 -21.69 -13.54
N LEU A 162 6.73 -20.74 -12.99
CA LEU A 162 6.83 -19.38 -13.53
C LEU A 162 7.53 -19.36 -14.90
N ALA A 163 8.56 -20.17 -15.08
CA ALA A 163 9.27 -20.30 -16.37
C ALA A 163 8.34 -20.83 -17.46
N GLU A 164 7.52 -21.85 -17.17
CA GLU A 164 6.54 -22.39 -18.10
C GLU A 164 5.42 -21.37 -18.39
N ASP A 165 4.90 -20.68 -17.37
CA ASP A 165 3.91 -19.61 -17.57
C ASP A 165 4.47 -18.50 -18.49
N ARG A 166 5.73 -18.09 -18.26
CA ARG A 166 6.40 -17.09 -19.10
C ARG A 166 6.48 -17.57 -20.57
N ARG A 167 6.81 -18.85 -20.78
CA ARG A 167 6.82 -19.43 -22.12
C ARG A 167 5.43 -19.40 -22.75
N GLN A 168 4.41 -19.82 -22.00
CA GLN A 168 3.03 -19.76 -22.46
C GLN A 168 2.63 -18.34 -22.85
N ARG A 169 2.89 -17.34 -22.00
CA ARG A 169 2.57 -15.91 -22.27
C ARG A 169 3.20 -15.40 -23.56
N VAL A 170 4.45 -15.78 -23.84
CA VAL A 170 5.12 -15.38 -25.10
C VAL A 170 4.47 -16.00 -26.33
N LEU A 171 3.93 -17.23 -26.21
CA LEU A 171 3.33 -17.94 -27.31
C LEU A 171 1.85 -17.62 -27.54
N THR A 172 1.11 -17.32 -26.47
CA THR A 172 -0.37 -17.17 -26.50
C THR A 172 -0.88 -15.78 -26.11
N GLY A 173 -0.03 -14.95 -25.48
CA GLY A 173 -0.45 -13.68 -24.90
C GLY A 173 -1.09 -13.80 -23.51
N GLU A 174 -1.30 -15.02 -22.96
CA GLU A 174 -2.07 -15.26 -21.74
C GLU A 174 -1.23 -15.90 -20.63
N SER A 175 -1.33 -15.36 -19.41
CA SER A 175 -0.80 -15.97 -18.19
C SER A 175 -1.80 -16.94 -17.58
N ARG A 176 -1.32 -18.07 -17.08
CA ARG A 176 -2.15 -19.01 -16.31
C ARG A 176 -2.67 -18.33 -15.05
N ARG A 177 -3.96 -18.50 -14.77
CA ARG A 177 -4.59 -17.99 -13.55
C ARG A 177 -4.65 -19.08 -12.49
N VAL A 178 -4.30 -18.68 -11.26
CA VAL A 178 -4.24 -19.56 -10.09
C VAL A 178 -4.96 -18.92 -8.90
N ASP A 179 -5.26 -19.71 -7.89
CA ASP A 179 -5.77 -19.16 -6.63
C ASP A 179 -4.69 -18.29 -5.95
N VAL A 180 -5.11 -17.26 -5.25
CA VAL A 180 -4.18 -16.36 -4.55
C VAL A 180 -3.27 -17.10 -3.56
N THR A 181 -3.74 -18.18 -2.97
CA THR A 181 -2.96 -19.03 -2.05
C THR A 181 -1.86 -19.84 -2.73
N GLU A 182 -1.92 -20.02 -4.05
CA GLU A 182 -0.81 -20.60 -4.82
C GLU A 182 0.30 -19.57 -5.03
N LEU A 183 -0.08 -18.30 -5.24
CA LEU A 183 0.90 -17.20 -5.33
C LEU A 183 1.51 -16.88 -3.96
N MET A 184 0.66 -16.80 -2.96
CA MET A 184 0.98 -16.37 -1.60
C MET A 184 0.48 -17.41 -0.59
N PRO A 185 1.21 -18.55 -0.45
CA PRO A 185 0.85 -19.57 0.52
C PRO A 185 1.11 -19.06 1.94
N GLY A 186 0.08 -18.49 2.55
CA GLY A 186 0.12 -17.96 3.90
C GLY A 186 0.09 -19.06 4.98
N ASP A 187 0.41 -18.67 6.21
CA ASP A 187 0.19 -19.43 7.42
C ASP A 187 -1.31 -19.76 7.64
N PRO A 188 -1.68 -20.60 8.62
CA PRO A 188 -3.07 -20.98 8.83
C PRO A 188 -4.02 -19.81 9.10
N HIS A 189 -3.59 -18.79 9.89
CA HIS A 189 -4.39 -17.62 10.20
C HIS A 189 -4.61 -16.76 8.94
N SER A 190 -3.55 -16.47 8.21
CA SER A 190 -3.63 -15.74 6.94
C SER A 190 -4.56 -16.42 5.93
N ARG A 191 -4.50 -17.75 5.81
CA ARG A 191 -5.40 -18.50 4.93
C ARG A 191 -6.86 -18.40 5.36
N GLN A 192 -7.13 -18.44 6.66
CA GLN A 192 -8.48 -18.28 7.20
C GLN A 192 -9.01 -16.87 6.86
N VAL A 193 -8.26 -15.82 7.14
CA VAL A 193 -8.64 -14.42 6.82
C VAL A 193 -8.91 -14.25 5.33
N ILE A 194 -8.04 -14.77 4.46
CA ILE A 194 -8.23 -14.72 3.01
C ILE A 194 -9.54 -15.41 2.62
N GLN A 195 -9.82 -16.59 3.16
CA GLN A 195 -11.01 -17.37 2.82
C GLN A 195 -12.30 -16.71 3.32
N GLU A 196 -12.32 -16.22 4.56
CA GLU A 196 -13.53 -15.73 5.21
C GLU A 196 -13.86 -14.26 4.92
N LYS A 197 -12.83 -13.43 4.67
CA LYS A 197 -12.99 -11.99 4.50
C LYS A 197 -12.68 -11.53 3.07
N VAL A 198 -11.54 -11.93 2.52
CA VAL A 198 -11.09 -11.46 1.21
C VAL A 198 -11.93 -12.05 0.10
N LYS A 199 -12.06 -13.39 0.06
CA LYS A 199 -12.83 -14.09 -0.98
C LYS A 199 -14.35 -13.88 -0.86
N ALA A 200 -14.84 -13.48 0.31
CA ALA A 200 -16.24 -13.13 0.52
C ALA A 200 -16.62 -11.72 0.03
N ALA A 201 -15.64 -10.88 -0.28
CA ALA A 201 -15.92 -9.52 -0.74
C ALA A 201 -16.54 -9.52 -2.15
N GLU A 202 -17.57 -8.70 -2.35
CA GLU A 202 -18.27 -8.56 -3.64
C GLU A 202 -17.31 -8.21 -4.80
N THR A 203 -16.27 -7.44 -4.51
CA THR A 203 -15.28 -6.99 -5.49
C THR A 203 -14.11 -7.95 -5.69
N TYR A 204 -14.13 -9.11 -5.01
CA TYR A 204 -13.08 -10.13 -5.16
C TYR A 204 -13.07 -10.70 -6.58
N THR A 205 -11.88 -10.83 -7.13
CA THR A 205 -11.68 -11.44 -8.46
C THR A 205 -11.07 -12.83 -8.30
N GLN A 206 -11.72 -13.84 -8.83
CA GLN A 206 -11.17 -15.20 -8.87
C GLN A 206 -10.03 -15.32 -9.89
N GLY A 207 -8.97 -16.00 -9.47
CA GLY A 207 -7.83 -16.30 -10.31
C GLY A 207 -6.91 -15.09 -10.53
N TYR A 208 -5.67 -15.24 -10.09
CA TYR A 208 -4.60 -14.27 -10.23
C TYR A 208 -3.61 -14.76 -11.29
N PRO A 209 -3.21 -13.91 -12.25
CA PRO A 209 -2.20 -14.31 -13.25
C PRO A 209 -0.86 -14.65 -12.58
N LEU A 210 -0.21 -15.72 -13.00
CA LEU A 210 1.12 -16.10 -12.50
C LEU A 210 2.19 -15.04 -12.79
N GLU A 211 2.01 -14.22 -13.82
CA GLU A 211 2.89 -13.07 -14.10
C GLU A 211 3.03 -12.12 -12.91
N ASN A 212 2.02 -12.04 -12.04
CA ASN A 212 2.07 -11.25 -10.81
C ASN A 212 3.25 -11.67 -9.93
N ALA A 213 3.47 -12.99 -9.75
CA ALA A 213 4.57 -13.50 -8.95
C ALA A 213 5.93 -13.19 -9.60
N GLU A 214 6.04 -13.33 -10.92
CA GLU A 214 7.27 -12.98 -11.63
C GLU A 214 7.57 -11.48 -11.53
N ALA A 215 6.56 -10.61 -11.63
CA ALA A 215 6.71 -9.18 -11.45
C ALA A 215 7.08 -8.83 -10.00
N THR A 216 6.44 -9.51 -9.04
CA THR A 216 6.73 -9.33 -7.60
C THR A 216 8.16 -9.73 -7.24
N ILE A 217 8.66 -10.85 -7.72
CA ILE A 217 10.04 -11.32 -7.48
C ILE A 217 11.09 -10.28 -7.90
N ARG A 218 10.79 -9.48 -8.93
CA ARG A 218 11.68 -8.41 -9.40
C ARG A 218 11.50 -7.09 -8.66
N TRP A 219 10.48 -6.96 -7.83
CA TRP A 219 10.14 -5.73 -7.14
C TRP A 219 10.93 -5.57 -5.85
N ARG A 220 11.66 -4.46 -5.72
CA ARG A 220 12.57 -4.19 -4.61
C ARG A 220 12.37 -2.78 -4.05
N PRO A 221 11.36 -2.54 -3.24
CA PRO A 221 11.20 -1.26 -2.53
C PRO A 221 12.44 -0.82 -1.75
N GLU A 222 13.24 -1.77 -1.26
CA GLU A 222 14.49 -1.49 -0.56
C GLU A 222 15.56 -0.78 -1.41
N ASP A 223 15.43 -0.77 -2.74
CA ASP A 223 16.33 -0.02 -3.63
C ASP A 223 15.90 1.44 -3.78
N PHE A 224 14.67 1.79 -3.39
CA PHE A 224 14.11 3.13 -3.43
C PHE A 224 14.21 3.86 -2.07
N VAL A 225 14.25 3.13 -0.96
CA VAL A 225 14.03 3.68 0.38
C VAL A 225 15.03 4.76 0.79
N GLN A 226 16.26 4.72 0.29
CA GLN A 226 17.27 5.76 0.55
C GLN A 226 16.86 7.12 -0.05
N ALA A 227 16.22 7.11 -1.21
CA ALA A 227 15.78 8.31 -1.90
C ALA A 227 14.49 8.93 -1.30
N VAL A 228 13.91 8.32 -0.28
CA VAL A 228 12.82 8.91 0.49
C VAL A 228 13.31 10.14 1.26
N ALA A 229 14.50 10.08 1.84
CA ALA A 229 15.07 11.21 2.56
C ALA A 229 15.23 12.45 1.66
N PRO A 230 15.08 13.67 2.21
CA PRO A 230 14.90 14.03 3.63
C PRO A 230 13.43 13.95 4.13
N ARG A 231 12.54 13.30 3.40
CA ARG A 231 11.13 13.17 3.78
C ARG A 231 10.97 12.13 4.88
N PRO A 232 10.19 12.43 5.94
CA PRO A 232 9.99 11.53 7.06
C PRO A 232 9.30 10.24 6.68
N ILE A 233 9.82 9.10 7.17
CA ILE A 233 9.23 7.78 6.98
C ILE A 233 9.01 7.06 8.31
N LEU A 234 7.77 6.60 8.55
CA LEU A 234 7.43 5.71 9.65
C LEU A 234 7.23 4.30 9.13
N PHE A 235 7.94 3.36 9.72
CA PHE A 235 7.72 1.93 9.56
C PHE A 235 6.99 1.38 10.78
N MET A 236 5.97 0.56 10.56
CA MET A 236 5.34 -0.24 11.61
C MET A 236 5.26 -1.69 11.17
N HIS A 237 5.57 -2.62 12.07
CA HIS A 237 5.49 -4.04 11.76
C HIS A 237 5.09 -4.86 12.98
N THR A 238 4.38 -5.96 12.75
CA THR A 238 3.99 -6.95 13.74
C THR A 238 5.09 -8.00 13.92
N GLU A 239 5.37 -8.40 15.18
CA GLU A 239 6.51 -9.29 15.46
C GLU A 239 6.27 -10.75 15.10
N CYS A 240 5.00 -11.17 15.06
CA CYS A 240 4.62 -12.56 14.76
C CYS A 240 4.10 -12.74 13.33
N ASP A 241 4.42 -11.83 12.41
CA ASP A 241 3.94 -11.85 11.03
C ASP A 241 4.43 -13.10 10.27
N GLY A 242 3.50 -14.05 10.09
CA GLY A 242 3.76 -15.28 9.36
C GLY A 242 3.63 -15.15 7.85
N LEU A 243 3.06 -14.03 7.36
CA LEU A 243 2.87 -13.77 5.94
C LEU A 243 3.96 -12.89 5.33
N VAL A 244 4.33 -11.82 6.01
CA VAL A 244 5.45 -10.93 5.63
C VAL A 244 6.41 -10.86 6.81
N PRO A 245 7.52 -11.61 6.80
CA PRO A 245 8.46 -11.62 7.91
C PRO A 245 8.95 -10.22 8.27
N ILE A 246 9.06 -9.92 9.56
CA ILE A 246 9.51 -8.60 10.07
C ILE A 246 10.89 -8.20 9.53
N ASP A 247 11.69 -9.17 9.09
CA ASP A 247 13.00 -8.94 8.44
C ASP A 247 12.88 -8.07 7.17
N GLU A 248 11.72 -8.07 6.50
CA GLU A 248 11.44 -7.19 5.37
C GLU A 248 11.47 -5.72 5.82
N CYS A 249 10.86 -5.44 6.97
CA CYS A 249 10.84 -4.11 7.56
C CYS A 249 12.20 -3.70 8.11
N TYR A 250 12.92 -4.62 8.78
CA TYR A 250 14.28 -4.35 9.27
C TYR A 250 15.25 -4.02 8.13
N ALA A 251 15.16 -4.73 7.01
CA ALA A 251 15.97 -4.45 5.82
C ALA A 251 15.67 -3.06 5.24
N LEU A 252 14.42 -2.66 5.16
CA LEU A 252 14.01 -1.33 4.73
C LEU A 252 14.52 -0.25 5.69
N TYR A 253 14.32 -0.44 7.00
CA TYR A 253 14.74 0.52 8.02
C TYR A 253 16.26 0.70 8.04
N ALA A 254 17.01 -0.37 7.87
CA ALA A 254 18.49 -0.32 7.82
C ALA A 254 19.01 0.52 6.66
N LYS A 255 18.33 0.48 5.50
CA LYS A 255 18.70 1.26 4.30
C LYS A 255 18.14 2.68 4.28
N ALA A 256 17.02 2.93 4.95
CA ALA A 256 16.40 4.25 5.01
C ALA A 256 17.33 5.27 5.70
N GLN A 257 17.27 6.53 5.24
CA GLN A 257 17.97 7.66 5.86
C GLN A 257 17.02 8.43 6.78
N GLU A 258 17.58 9.30 7.64
CA GLU A 258 16.79 10.17 8.53
C GLU A 258 15.99 11.25 7.75
N PRO A 259 14.82 11.67 8.24
CA PRO A 259 14.16 11.25 9.48
C PRO A 259 13.37 9.94 9.30
N LYS A 260 13.62 8.96 10.14
CA LYS A 260 12.93 7.67 10.12
C LYS A 260 12.56 7.20 11.52
N LYS A 261 11.49 6.41 11.62
CA LYS A 261 11.08 5.75 12.88
C LYS A 261 10.63 4.32 12.56
N LEU A 262 10.92 3.40 13.47
CA LEU A 262 10.40 2.03 13.43
C LEU A 262 9.62 1.76 14.72
N ILE A 263 8.44 1.17 14.57
CA ILE A 263 7.62 0.67 15.68
C ILE A 263 7.32 -0.80 15.43
N THR A 264 7.67 -1.65 16.38
CA THR A 264 7.27 -3.06 16.37
C THR A 264 6.06 -3.28 17.28
N ILE A 265 5.15 -4.15 16.85
CA ILE A 265 3.92 -4.47 17.57
C ILE A 265 4.03 -5.91 18.06
N PRO A 266 4.27 -6.12 19.37
CA PRO A 266 4.46 -7.45 19.92
C PRO A 266 3.19 -8.28 19.88
N ASN A 267 3.36 -9.60 19.78
CA ASN A 267 2.27 -10.59 19.84
C ASN A 267 1.14 -10.38 18.80
N ALA A 268 1.45 -9.76 17.67
CA ALA A 268 0.51 -9.50 16.59
C ALA A 268 0.99 -10.12 15.28
N ASP A 269 0.04 -10.57 14.47
CA ASP A 269 0.25 -11.17 13.15
C ASP A 269 -0.05 -10.16 12.03
N HIS A 270 0.17 -10.55 10.75
CA HIS A 270 0.01 -9.71 9.57
C HIS A 270 -1.36 -9.01 9.50
N TYR A 271 -2.42 -9.76 9.72
CA TYR A 271 -3.78 -9.24 9.58
C TYR A 271 -4.29 -8.49 10.81
N ASP A 272 -3.57 -8.54 11.94
CA ASP A 272 -3.95 -7.79 13.15
C ASP A 272 -3.89 -6.25 12.95
N VAL A 273 -3.16 -5.78 11.95
CA VAL A 273 -3.16 -4.34 11.63
C VAL A 273 -4.44 -3.84 10.98
N TYR A 274 -5.38 -4.73 10.66
CA TYR A 274 -6.67 -4.37 10.05
C TYR A 274 -7.81 -4.46 11.07
N GLN A 275 -8.68 -3.45 11.08
CA GLN A 275 -9.77 -3.31 12.05
C GLN A 275 -10.68 -4.55 12.14
N PHE A 276 -10.94 -5.21 11.00
CA PHE A 276 -11.85 -6.36 10.93
C PHE A 276 -11.26 -7.66 11.55
N VAL A 277 -9.97 -7.66 11.90
CA VAL A 277 -9.29 -8.78 12.59
C VAL A 277 -9.02 -8.41 14.04
N ASN A 278 -8.31 -7.30 14.29
CA ASN A 278 -7.92 -6.89 15.62
C ASN A 278 -8.08 -5.36 15.79
N PRO A 279 -9.25 -4.91 16.28
CA PRO A 279 -9.52 -3.48 16.45
C PRO A 279 -8.50 -2.76 17.35
N ASP A 280 -7.99 -3.42 18.39
CA ASP A 280 -7.07 -2.79 19.36
C ASP A 280 -5.70 -2.52 18.73
N VAL A 281 -5.17 -3.48 17.97
CA VAL A 281 -3.92 -3.29 17.21
C VAL A 281 -4.12 -2.25 16.11
N PHE A 282 -5.24 -2.30 15.41
CA PHE A 282 -5.57 -1.30 14.39
C PHE A 282 -5.58 0.12 14.97
N GLU A 283 -6.26 0.37 16.10
CA GLU A 283 -6.31 1.70 16.71
C GLU A 283 -4.91 2.17 17.18
N LYS A 284 -4.06 1.26 17.62
CA LYS A 284 -2.65 1.57 17.93
C LYS A 284 -1.88 2.00 16.67
N VAL A 285 -2.03 1.29 15.56
CA VAL A 285 -1.42 1.65 14.27
C VAL A 285 -1.91 3.02 13.81
N ILE A 286 -3.20 3.30 13.94
CA ILE A 286 -3.79 4.60 13.58
C ILE A 286 -3.27 5.72 14.46
N ALA A 287 -3.21 5.52 15.78
CA ALA A 287 -2.70 6.53 16.72
C ALA A 287 -1.26 6.94 16.38
N GLU A 288 -0.38 5.97 16.12
CA GLU A 288 1.01 6.25 15.73
C GLU A 288 1.10 6.91 14.34
N THR A 289 0.23 6.52 13.42
CA THR A 289 0.12 7.15 12.09
C THR A 289 -0.25 8.63 12.21
N ILE A 290 -1.28 8.94 13.00
CA ILE A 290 -1.75 10.31 13.24
C ILE A 290 -0.66 11.13 13.94
N ALA A 291 -0.04 10.59 14.99
CA ALA A 291 1.04 11.27 15.70
C ALA A 291 2.22 11.62 14.75
N TRP A 292 2.56 10.71 13.83
CA TRP A 292 3.60 10.95 12.83
C TRP A 292 3.22 12.05 11.85
N TYR A 293 1.99 12.02 11.31
CA TYR A 293 1.51 13.07 10.41
C TYR A 293 1.34 14.40 11.12
N ASP A 294 0.88 14.43 12.37
CA ASP A 294 0.78 15.66 13.15
C ASP A 294 2.14 16.34 13.33
N MET A 295 3.17 15.55 13.56
CA MET A 295 4.54 16.06 13.71
C MET A 295 5.10 16.63 12.40
N HIS A 296 4.81 16.00 11.26
CA HIS A 296 5.51 16.31 10.01
C HIS A 296 4.67 17.06 8.97
N LEU A 297 3.33 17.05 9.07
CA LEU A 297 2.45 17.71 8.10
C LEU A 297 1.70 18.92 8.69
N LYS A 298 1.37 18.94 9.99
CA LYS A 298 0.64 20.07 10.58
C LYS A 298 1.52 21.30 10.78
N THR A 299 2.80 21.11 11.02
CA THR A 299 3.76 22.20 11.10
C THR A 299 4.24 22.54 9.69
N LYS A 300 3.99 23.78 9.21
CA LYS A 300 4.61 24.26 7.97
C LYS A 300 6.12 24.21 8.15
N VAL A 301 6.79 23.23 7.59
CA VAL A 301 8.25 23.26 7.45
C VAL A 301 8.54 24.43 6.54
N LYS A 302 9.10 25.52 7.09
CA LYS A 302 9.68 26.60 6.26
C LYS A 302 10.75 25.94 5.42
N ARG A 303 10.52 25.77 4.12
CA ARG A 303 11.62 25.46 3.18
C ARG A 303 12.66 26.54 3.44
N ILE A 304 13.84 26.14 3.90
CA ILE A 304 15.01 27.00 3.89
C ILE A 304 15.24 27.28 2.40
N ALA A 305 14.97 28.50 1.97
CA ALA A 305 15.32 28.94 0.64
C ALA A 305 16.82 28.67 0.48
N GLU A 306 17.18 27.88 -0.51
CA GLU A 306 18.57 27.72 -0.91
C GLU A 306 19.10 29.12 -1.18
N VAL A 307 20.06 29.52 -0.36
CA VAL A 307 20.82 30.70 -0.58
C VAL A 307 21.67 30.45 -1.83
N ALA A 308 21.37 31.20 -2.89
CA ALA A 308 22.10 31.20 -4.15
C ALA A 308 23.59 31.53 -3.96
#